data_1c40ca1dfd77ca13a266401c2f2b912a
#
_entry.id   1c40ca1dfd77ca13a266401c2f2b912a
#
_cell.length_a   1.000
_cell.length_b   1.000
_cell.length_c   1.000
_cell.angle_alpha   90.00
_cell.angle_beta   90.00
_cell.angle_gamma   90.00
#
_symmetry.space_group_name_H-M   'P 1'
#
loop_
_entity.id
_entity.type
_entity.pdbx_description
1 polymer ?
#
loop_
_entity_poly.entity_id
_entity_poly.type
_entity_poly.pdbx_seq_one_letter_code
_entity_poly.pdbx_strand_id
1 'polypeptide(L)'
;GAIAVSCRIFETWLYNDFASEERTSEFYRRGEEYRNQFIHDGQLDMRRLIERFSVHFNETFRPGHDDRFVEREGRKLFLTYLRPVINGIGNYYTEAETRDLTRTDVIVDYLGQQYVVELKIWRGNSYNERGEQQLTEYLDYYHLETGYLVSFCFNKNKQPGLHEVKVGDRVICEAIV
;
A
#
# COMPACT_ATOMS: atom_id res chain seq x y z
N GLY A 1 -24.28 -2.64 12.99
CA GLY A 1 -23.10 -2.88 13.79
C GLY A 1 -21.99 -3.42 12.90
N ALA A 2 -20.79 -2.84 12.94
CA ALA A 2 -19.64 -3.37 12.21
C ALA A 2 -19.17 -4.64 12.92
N ILE A 3 -18.99 -5.73 12.15
CA ILE A 3 -18.38 -6.96 12.66
C ILE A 3 -16.87 -6.75 12.53
N ALA A 4 -16.18 -6.66 13.67
CA ALA A 4 -14.72 -6.63 13.70
C ALA A 4 -14.19 -8.07 13.88
N VAL A 5 -13.21 -8.47 13.07
CA VAL A 5 -12.52 -9.75 13.23
C VAL A 5 -11.46 -9.57 14.29
N SER A 6 -11.58 -10.27 15.40
CA SER A 6 -10.71 -10.13 16.58
C SER A 6 -9.40 -10.93 16.51
N CYS A 7 -9.17 -11.68 15.44
CA CYS A 7 -8.01 -12.55 15.29
C CYS A 7 -7.23 -12.21 14.01
N ARG A 8 -5.97 -11.81 14.16
CA ARG A 8 -5.08 -11.47 13.03
C ARG A 8 -4.92 -12.57 11.99
N ILE A 9 -4.87 -13.83 12.44
CA ILE A 9 -4.76 -14.98 11.53
C ILE A 9 -6.01 -15.06 10.66
N PHE A 10 -7.19 -14.84 11.26
CA PHE A 10 -8.47 -14.83 10.55
C PHE A 10 -8.57 -13.64 9.58
N GLU A 11 -8.08 -12.49 9.97
CA GLU A 11 -8.06 -11.29 9.13
C GLU A 11 -7.13 -11.49 7.93
N THR A 12 -5.91 -11.99 8.14
CA THR A 12 -4.99 -12.34 7.06
C THR A 12 -5.57 -13.43 6.16
N TRP A 13 -6.27 -14.42 6.72
CA TRP A 13 -6.95 -15.45 5.97
C TRP A 13 -8.09 -14.88 5.13
N LEU A 14 -8.93 -13.98 5.69
CA LEU A 14 -9.99 -13.31 4.95
C LEU A 14 -9.46 -12.44 3.80
N TYR A 15 -8.40 -11.66 4.03
CA TYR A 15 -7.77 -10.91 2.95
C TYR A 15 -7.22 -11.84 1.86
N ASN A 16 -6.63 -12.96 2.25
CA ASN A 16 -6.14 -13.96 1.32
C ASN A 16 -7.27 -14.65 0.55
N ASP A 17 -8.39 -14.91 1.21
CA ASP A 17 -9.59 -15.50 0.61
C ASP A 17 -10.23 -14.53 -0.39
N PHE A 18 -10.44 -13.27 0.01
CA PHE A 18 -10.90 -12.22 -0.90
C PHE A 18 -9.97 -12.01 -2.09
N ALA A 19 -8.66 -12.00 -1.88
CA ALA A 19 -7.70 -11.92 -2.97
C ALA A 19 -7.73 -13.17 -3.86
N SER A 20 -8.10 -14.35 -3.33
CA SER A 20 -8.26 -15.58 -4.12
C SER A 20 -9.53 -15.56 -4.96
N GLU A 21 -10.63 -15.04 -4.43
CA GLU A 21 -11.87 -14.81 -5.19
C GLU A 21 -11.67 -13.79 -6.30
N GLU A 22 -10.82 -12.80 -6.06
CA GLU A 22 -10.49 -11.77 -7.04
C GLU A 22 -9.31 -12.14 -7.97
N ARG A 23 -8.91 -13.42 -8.05
CA ARG A 23 -7.87 -13.89 -9.00
C ARG A 23 -8.16 -13.49 -10.45
N THR A 24 -9.42 -13.35 -10.78
CA THR A 24 -9.88 -12.88 -12.09
C THR A 24 -10.02 -11.37 -12.16
N SER A 25 -9.80 -10.65 -11.05
CA SER A 25 -9.88 -9.20 -11.03
C SER A 25 -8.77 -8.60 -11.90
N GLU A 26 -9.05 -7.43 -12.42
CA GLU A 26 -8.10 -6.74 -13.28
C GLU A 26 -6.82 -6.38 -12.51
N PHE A 27 -6.92 -6.03 -11.23
CA PHE A 27 -5.76 -5.72 -10.38
C PHE A 27 -4.83 -6.91 -10.19
N TYR A 28 -5.37 -8.11 -9.93
CA TYR A 28 -4.58 -9.32 -9.83
C TYR A 28 -3.85 -9.63 -11.15
N ARG A 29 -4.59 -9.58 -12.25
CA ARG A 29 -4.05 -9.85 -13.58
C ARG A 29 -2.95 -8.87 -13.96
N ARG A 30 -3.11 -7.59 -13.65
CA ARG A 30 -2.09 -6.56 -13.90
C ARG A 30 -0.85 -6.76 -13.05
N GLY A 31 -0.99 -7.11 -11.77
CA GLY A 31 0.15 -7.46 -10.92
C GLY A 31 0.94 -8.65 -11.46
N GLU A 32 0.25 -9.70 -11.92
CA GLU A 32 0.87 -10.87 -12.52
C GLU A 32 1.57 -10.54 -13.85
N GLU A 33 0.93 -9.77 -14.74
CA GLU A 33 1.46 -9.34 -16.02
C GLU A 33 2.77 -8.57 -15.86
N TYR A 34 2.86 -7.69 -14.86
CA TYR A 34 4.03 -6.84 -14.66
C TYR A 34 5.03 -7.38 -13.63
N ARG A 35 4.79 -8.56 -13.04
CA ARG A 35 5.63 -9.15 -11.99
C ARG A 35 7.14 -9.06 -12.29
N ASN A 36 7.56 -9.47 -13.48
CA ASN A 36 8.96 -9.49 -13.86
C ASN A 36 9.60 -8.09 -14.00
N GLN A 37 8.78 -7.03 -14.05
CA GLN A 37 9.27 -5.65 -14.10
C GLN A 37 9.53 -5.07 -12.72
N PHE A 38 9.06 -5.73 -11.66
CA PHE A 38 9.19 -5.29 -10.28
C PHE A 38 10.27 -6.04 -9.50
N ILE A 39 10.88 -7.07 -10.11
CA ILE A 39 11.89 -7.89 -9.45
C ILE A 39 13.19 -7.79 -10.26
N HIS A 40 14.22 -7.22 -9.63
CA HIS A 40 15.55 -7.05 -10.21
C HIS A 40 16.58 -7.62 -9.25
N ASP A 41 17.39 -8.56 -9.71
CA ASP A 41 18.47 -9.20 -8.95
C ASP A 41 17.99 -9.77 -7.59
N GLY A 42 16.77 -10.30 -7.55
CA GLY A 42 16.15 -10.85 -6.34
C GLY A 42 15.59 -9.80 -5.37
N GLN A 43 15.60 -8.53 -5.73
CA GLN A 43 15.02 -7.44 -4.94
C GLN A 43 13.71 -6.95 -5.53
N LEU A 44 12.77 -6.60 -4.66
CA LEU A 44 11.49 -6.01 -5.06
C LEU A 44 11.65 -4.49 -5.21
N ASP A 45 11.41 -3.97 -6.42
CA ASP A 45 11.27 -2.54 -6.67
C ASP A 45 9.86 -2.06 -6.28
N MET A 46 9.68 -1.79 -4.98
CA MET A 46 8.42 -1.34 -4.43
C MET A 46 7.99 0.02 -5.01
N ARG A 47 8.92 0.92 -5.30
CA ARG A 47 8.64 2.21 -5.91
C ARG A 47 7.97 2.03 -7.27
N ARG A 48 8.56 1.21 -8.13
CA ARG A 48 8.02 0.92 -9.46
C ARG A 48 6.69 0.19 -9.41
N LEU A 49 6.52 -0.71 -8.44
CA LEU A 49 5.26 -1.39 -8.20
C LEU A 49 4.14 -0.39 -7.87
N ILE A 50 4.39 0.55 -6.95
CA ILE A 50 3.44 1.58 -6.54
C ILE A 50 3.15 2.54 -7.71
N GLU A 51 4.16 2.93 -8.49
CA GLU A 51 3.98 3.75 -9.69
C GLU A 51 3.00 3.09 -10.68
N ARG A 52 3.21 1.81 -10.97
CA ARG A 52 2.33 1.07 -11.89
C ARG A 52 0.94 0.82 -11.31
N PHE A 53 0.85 0.54 -10.03
CA PHE A 53 -0.42 0.46 -9.32
C PHE A 53 -1.20 1.79 -9.46
N SER A 54 -0.53 2.93 -9.27
CA SER A 54 -1.13 4.26 -9.39
C SER A 54 -1.71 4.51 -10.78
N VAL A 55 -0.96 4.16 -11.83
CA VAL A 55 -1.44 4.28 -13.22
C VAL A 55 -2.70 3.46 -13.40
N HIS A 56 -2.67 2.18 -13.00
CA HIS A 56 -3.81 1.29 -13.15
C HIS A 56 -5.02 1.73 -12.31
N PHE A 57 -4.80 2.21 -11.09
CA PHE A 57 -5.86 2.75 -10.24
C PHE A 57 -6.57 3.94 -10.93
N ASN A 58 -5.80 4.89 -11.46
CA ASN A 58 -6.34 6.06 -12.15
C ASN A 58 -7.06 5.72 -13.47
N GLU A 59 -6.68 4.64 -14.16
CA GLU A 59 -7.40 4.14 -15.33
C GLU A 59 -8.75 3.54 -14.94
N THR A 60 -8.83 2.89 -13.78
CA THR A 60 -10.03 2.18 -13.30
C THR A 60 -11.00 3.11 -12.58
N PHE A 61 -10.47 3.99 -11.73
CA PHE A 61 -11.26 4.93 -10.92
C PHE A 61 -11.15 6.34 -11.47
N ARG A 62 -12.25 6.87 -12.04
CA ARG A 62 -12.28 8.25 -12.55
C ARG A 62 -12.32 9.25 -11.39
N PRO A 63 -11.55 10.35 -11.44
CA PRO A 63 -11.61 11.40 -10.43
C PRO A 63 -13.03 11.95 -10.25
N GLY A 64 -13.50 12.04 -9.02
CA GLY A 64 -14.78 12.63 -8.64
C GLY A 64 -15.99 11.70 -8.65
N HIS A 65 -15.79 10.38 -8.66
CA HIS A 65 -16.91 9.44 -8.76
C HIS A 65 -17.20 8.60 -7.50
N ASP A 66 -16.44 8.75 -6.40
CA ASP A 66 -16.70 7.87 -5.26
C ASP A 66 -16.59 8.53 -3.88
N ASP A 67 -17.71 9.16 -3.45
CA ASP A 67 -17.89 9.62 -2.08
C ASP A 67 -17.97 8.45 -1.05
N ARG A 68 -17.92 7.20 -1.53
CA ARG A 68 -18.03 5.98 -0.73
C ARG A 68 -16.73 5.20 -0.62
N PHE A 69 -15.70 5.59 -1.38
CA PHE A 69 -14.42 4.90 -1.31
C PHE A 69 -13.79 5.06 0.07
N VAL A 70 -13.44 3.94 0.68
CA VAL A 70 -12.82 3.91 2.00
C VAL A 70 -11.41 3.32 1.92
N GLU A 71 -10.57 3.69 2.87
CA GLU A 71 -9.17 3.29 2.95
C GLU A 71 -8.99 1.76 2.89
N ARG A 72 -9.91 1.01 3.51
CA ARG A 72 -9.93 -0.45 3.45
C ARG A 72 -10.07 -0.99 2.02
N GLU A 73 -10.85 -0.33 1.17
CA GLU A 73 -10.98 -0.74 -0.24
C GLU A 73 -9.69 -0.49 -1.01
N GLY A 74 -9.06 0.67 -0.78
CA GLY A 74 -7.75 0.97 -1.35
C GLY A 74 -6.70 -0.05 -0.96
N ARG A 75 -6.67 -0.43 0.32
CA ARG A 75 -5.79 -1.49 0.84
C ARG A 75 -6.07 -2.82 0.15
N LYS A 76 -7.32 -3.20 0.04
CA LYS A 76 -7.72 -4.45 -0.65
C LYS A 76 -7.21 -4.47 -2.10
N LEU A 77 -7.41 -3.40 -2.85
CA LEU A 77 -6.95 -3.29 -4.23
C LEU A 77 -5.43 -3.36 -4.34
N PHE A 78 -4.72 -2.66 -3.45
CA PHE A 78 -3.26 -2.70 -3.40
C PHE A 78 -2.74 -4.11 -3.11
N LEU A 79 -3.30 -4.79 -2.11
CA LEU A 79 -2.91 -6.16 -1.76
C LEU A 79 -3.25 -7.16 -2.89
N THR A 80 -4.38 -6.97 -3.56
CA THR A 80 -4.75 -7.79 -4.73
C THR A 80 -3.73 -7.63 -5.87
N TYR A 81 -3.24 -6.41 -6.09
CA TYR A 81 -2.20 -6.13 -7.08
C TYR A 81 -0.83 -6.67 -6.68
N LEU A 82 -0.45 -6.50 -5.41
CA LEU A 82 0.84 -6.92 -4.85
C LEU A 82 1.00 -8.45 -4.83
N ARG A 83 -0.07 -9.16 -4.46
CA ARG A 83 -0.01 -10.60 -4.16
C ARG A 83 0.62 -11.45 -5.28
N PRO A 84 0.22 -11.36 -6.55
CA PRO A 84 0.85 -12.15 -7.61
C PRO A 84 2.33 -11.82 -7.82
N VAL A 85 2.74 -10.60 -7.47
CA VAL A 85 4.14 -10.16 -7.60
C VAL A 85 5.03 -10.90 -6.60
N ILE A 86 4.60 -10.97 -5.34
CA ILE A 86 5.40 -11.58 -4.26
C ILE A 86 5.08 -13.07 -4.03
N ASN A 87 4.10 -13.62 -4.74
CA ASN A 87 3.60 -14.98 -4.53
C ASN A 87 4.71 -16.04 -4.62
N GLY A 88 4.78 -16.89 -3.61
CA GLY A 88 5.74 -18.00 -3.50
C GLY A 88 7.11 -17.61 -2.92
N ILE A 89 7.38 -16.33 -2.71
CA ILE A 89 8.68 -15.84 -2.20
C ILE A 89 8.50 -14.88 -1.03
N GLY A 90 7.61 -13.90 -1.16
CA GLY A 90 7.36 -12.88 -0.15
C GLY A 90 6.08 -13.10 0.64
N ASN A 91 5.93 -12.34 1.70
CA ASN A 91 4.75 -12.26 2.55
C ASN A 91 4.36 -10.81 2.79
N TYR A 92 3.14 -10.58 3.24
CA TYR A 92 2.72 -9.28 3.74
C TYR A 92 1.94 -9.44 5.05
N TYR A 93 1.99 -8.40 5.85
CA TYR A 93 1.31 -8.29 7.14
C TYR A 93 0.49 -7.02 7.14
N THR A 94 -0.78 -7.11 7.50
CA THR A 94 -1.69 -5.97 7.61
C THR A 94 -1.88 -5.57 9.05
N GLU A 95 -1.99 -4.26 9.31
CA GLU A 95 -2.22 -3.69 10.65
C GLU A 95 -1.23 -4.22 11.69
N ALA A 96 0.03 -4.34 11.30
CA ALA A 96 1.07 -4.79 12.21
C ALA A 96 1.27 -3.77 13.35
N GLU A 97 1.09 -4.24 14.57
CA GLU A 97 1.17 -3.40 15.77
C GLU A 97 2.61 -3.37 16.30
N THR A 98 3.14 -2.18 16.51
CA THR A 98 4.42 -1.99 17.16
C THR A 98 4.29 -2.13 18.70
N ARG A 99 5.41 -2.14 19.43
CA ARG A 99 5.40 -2.17 20.90
C ARG A 99 4.67 -0.97 21.51
N ASP A 100 4.67 0.16 20.83
CA ASP A 100 4.03 1.42 21.26
C ASP A 100 2.55 1.53 20.82
N LEU A 101 1.94 0.39 20.45
CA LEU A 101 0.54 0.27 20.02
C LEU A 101 0.19 1.09 18.78
N THR A 102 1.17 1.54 18.01
CA THR A 102 0.94 2.12 16.69
C THR A 102 0.78 1.00 15.65
N ARG A 103 0.00 1.25 14.60
CA ARG A 103 -0.32 0.24 13.58
C ARG A 103 0.06 0.75 12.21
N THR A 104 0.84 -0.06 11.49
CA THR A 104 1.10 0.14 10.06
C THR A 104 0.02 -0.53 9.21
N ASP A 105 -0.31 0.06 8.08
CA ASP A 105 -1.29 -0.54 7.17
C ASP A 105 -0.79 -1.83 6.54
N VAL A 106 0.39 -1.81 5.95
CA VAL A 106 0.99 -2.97 5.29
C VAL A 106 2.50 -3.00 5.49
N ILE A 107 3.02 -4.15 5.91
CA ILE A 107 4.43 -4.47 5.84
C ILE A 107 4.60 -5.59 4.83
N VAL A 108 5.46 -5.40 3.85
CA VAL A 108 5.83 -6.43 2.87
C VAL A 108 7.22 -6.95 3.22
N ASP A 109 7.36 -8.26 3.33
CA ASP A 109 8.65 -8.95 3.45
C ASP A 109 8.93 -9.70 2.16
N TYR A 110 10.02 -9.37 1.51
CA TYR A 110 10.46 -10.03 0.28
C TYR A 110 11.92 -10.42 0.41
N LEU A 111 12.20 -11.71 0.55
CA LEU A 111 13.54 -12.27 0.76
C LEU A 111 14.30 -11.62 1.94
N GLY A 112 13.58 -11.32 3.03
CA GLY A 112 14.13 -10.69 4.23
C GLY A 112 14.30 -9.17 4.13
N GLN A 113 13.95 -8.57 3.00
CA GLN A 113 13.86 -7.12 2.88
C GLN A 113 12.44 -6.65 3.17
N GLN A 114 12.32 -5.69 4.09
CA GLN A 114 11.03 -5.17 4.54
C GLN A 114 10.71 -3.83 3.89
N TYR A 115 9.44 -3.66 3.53
CA TYR A 115 8.88 -2.44 2.97
C TYR A 115 7.64 -2.07 3.78
N VAL A 116 7.62 -0.85 4.29
CA VAL A 116 6.46 -0.30 5.01
C VAL A 116 5.65 0.57 4.07
N VAL A 117 4.36 0.24 3.94
CA VAL A 117 3.43 0.95 3.07
C VAL A 117 2.24 1.43 3.91
N GLU A 118 2.02 2.72 3.92
CA GLU A 118 0.87 3.37 4.51
C GLU A 118 -0.11 3.75 3.39
N LEU A 119 -1.41 3.50 3.59
CA LEU A 119 -2.44 3.79 2.61
C LEU A 119 -3.49 4.73 3.24
N LYS A 120 -3.73 5.87 2.63
CA LYS A 120 -4.65 6.87 3.16
C LYS A 120 -5.56 7.46 2.09
N ILE A 121 -6.74 7.92 2.52
CA ILE A 121 -7.54 8.83 1.70
C ILE A 121 -6.94 10.23 1.85
N TRP A 122 -6.60 10.86 0.74
CA TRP A 122 -6.11 12.24 0.75
C TRP A 122 -7.24 13.20 1.17
N ARG A 123 -7.01 13.96 2.25
CA ARG A 123 -7.97 14.94 2.81
C ARG A 123 -7.39 16.33 2.97
N GLY A 124 -6.32 16.63 2.25
CA GLY A 124 -5.59 17.90 2.32
C GLY A 124 -4.17 17.73 2.86
N ASN A 125 -3.35 18.77 2.66
CA ASN A 125 -1.92 18.70 2.96
C ASN A 125 -1.63 18.39 4.44
N SER A 126 -2.31 19.06 5.39
CA SER A 126 -2.09 18.82 6.82
C SER A 126 -2.46 17.40 7.29
N TYR A 127 -3.37 16.73 6.57
CA TYR A 127 -3.70 15.33 6.86
C TYR A 127 -2.62 14.41 6.31
N ASN A 128 -2.07 14.74 5.16
CA ASN A 128 -1.01 14.02 4.50
C ASN A 128 0.30 14.08 5.31
N GLU A 129 0.69 15.28 5.79
CA GLU A 129 1.85 15.50 6.66
C GLU A 129 1.81 14.64 7.94
N ARG A 130 0.61 14.44 8.51
CA ARG A 130 0.44 13.51 9.64
C ARG A 130 0.70 12.05 9.25
N GLY A 131 0.32 11.66 8.04
CA GLY A 131 0.63 10.34 7.49
C GLY A 131 2.13 10.14 7.30
N GLU A 132 2.81 11.14 6.81
CA GLU A 132 4.27 11.13 6.64
C GLU A 132 4.98 11.01 8.00
N GLN A 133 4.54 11.75 9.02
CA GLN A 133 5.08 11.66 10.38
C GLN A 133 4.85 10.27 10.99
N GLN A 134 3.63 9.73 10.89
CA GLN A 134 3.31 8.40 11.35
C GLN A 134 4.18 7.34 10.68
N LEU A 135 4.34 7.43 9.36
CA LEU A 135 5.19 6.52 8.60
C LEU A 135 6.66 6.63 9.05
N THR A 136 7.15 7.83 9.36
CA THR A 136 8.51 8.03 9.86
C THR A 136 8.74 7.31 11.19
N GLU A 137 7.77 7.35 12.11
CA GLU A 137 7.85 6.61 13.38
C GLU A 137 7.98 5.09 13.15
N TYR A 138 7.26 4.56 12.15
CA TYR A 138 7.41 3.15 11.77
C TYR A 138 8.77 2.84 11.17
N LEU A 139 9.30 3.73 10.32
CA LEU A 139 10.62 3.57 9.73
C LEU A 139 11.71 3.54 10.79
N ASP A 140 11.59 4.38 11.82
CA ASP A 140 12.50 4.38 12.97
C ASP A 140 12.43 3.06 13.75
N TYR A 141 11.20 2.57 14.00
CA TYR A 141 10.99 1.31 14.70
C TYR A 141 11.57 0.10 13.96
N TYR A 142 11.41 0.05 12.63
CA TYR A 142 11.90 -1.04 11.79
C TYR A 142 13.32 -0.83 11.26
N HIS A 143 13.97 0.28 11.61
CA HIS A 143 15.32 0.67 11.15
C HIS A 143 15.41 0.75 9.61
N LEU A 144 14.39 1.29 8.98
CA LEU A 144 14.30 1.44 7.53
C LEU A 144 14.54 2.89 7.13
N GLU A 145 15.24 3.12 6.02
CA GLU A 145 15.52 4.45 5.50
C GLU A 145 14.37 5.00 4.63
N THR A 146 13.64 4.10 3.96
CA THR A 146 12.62 4.47 2.99
C THR A 146 11.28 3.85 3.34
N GLY A 147 10.22 4.66 3.29
CA GLY A 147 8.82 4.24 3.41
C GLY A 147 7.99 4.65 2.20
N TYR A 148 6.79 4.11 2.13
CA TYR A 148 5.89 4.32 1.01
C TYR A 148 4.53 4.79 1.51
N LEU A 149 4.02 5.88 0.94
CA LEU A 149 2.71 6.45 1.23
C LEU A 149 1.86 6.43 -0.04
N VAL A 150 0.73 5.76 -0.02
CA VAL A 150 -0.23 5.76 -1.13
C VAL A 150 -1.46 6.56 -0.72
N SER A 151 -1.64 7.70 -1.33
CA SER A 151 -2.71 8.66 -1.04
C SER A 151 -3.79 8.61 -2.11
N PHE A 152 -4.93 7.98 -1.80
CA PHE A 152 -6.09 7.92 -2.71
C PHE A 152 -6.76 9.29 -2.76
N CYS A 153 -6.68 9.97 -3.91
CA CYS A 153 -7.12 11.34 -4.08
C CYS A 153 -8.23 11.46 -5.13
N PHE A 154 -9.42 11.81 -4.68
CA PHE A 154 -10.58 12.05 -5.56
C PHE A 154 -10.77 13.54 -5.89
N ASN A 155 -9.79 14.40 -5.54
CA ASN A 155 -9.82 15.81 -5.87
C ASN A 155 -9.36 16.04 -7.31
N LYS A 156 -10.26 16.54 -8.16
CA LYS A 156 -10.00 16.82 -9.58
C LYS A 156 -8.85 17.82 -9.84
N ASN A 157 -8.52 18.64 -8.84
CA ASN A 157 -7.47 19.66 -8.98
C ASN A 157 -6.08 19.14 -8.55
N LYS A 158 -5.99 17.94 -7.98
CA LYS A 158 -4.72 17.33 -7.57
C LYS A 158 -4.23 16.43 -8.70
N GLN A 159 -3.00 16.65 -9.14
CA GLN A 159 -2.40 15.81 -10.18
C GLN A 159 -1.90 14.51 -9.55
N PRO A 160 -2.25 13.34 -10.12
CA PRO A 160 -1.63 12.08 -9.74
C PRO A 160 -0.14 12.09 -10.02
N GLY A 161 0.62 11.39 -9.22
CA GLY A 161 2.06 11.30 -9.43
C GLY A 161 2.80 10.71 -8.25
N LEU A 162 4.07 10.42 -8.48
CA LEU A 162 5.00 9.89 -7.50
C LEU A 162 6.06 10.94 -7.20
N HIS A 163 6.30 11.22 -5.92
CA HIS A 163 7.33 12.15 -5.49
C HIS A 163 7.99 11.67 -4.21
N GLU A 164 9.13 12.24 -3.89
CA GLU A 164 9.87 11.96 -2.68
C GLU A 164 9.74 13.12 -1.72
N VAL A 165 9.41 12.79 -0.48
CA VAL A 165 9.36 13.72 0.64
C VAL A 165 10.43 13.32 1.65
N LYS A 166 11.28 14.27 2.06
CA LYS A 166 12.25 14.03 3.11
C LYS A 166 11.68 14.49 4.45
N VAL A 167 11.67 13.59 5.42
CA VAL A 167 11.26 13.88 6.79
C VAL A 167 12.40 13.46 7.72
N GLY A 168 13.17 14.44 8.20
CA GLY A 168 14.44 14.19 8.90
C GLY A 168 15.42 13.43 8.00
N ASP A 169 15.93 12.31 8.48
CA ASP A 169 16.85 11.43 7.75
C ASP A 169 16.14 10.35 6.91
N ARG A 170 14.81 10.32 6.91
CA ARG A 170 14.00 9.34 6.20
C ARG A 170 13.50 9.87 4.86
N VAL A 171 13.31 8.96 3.93
CA VAL A 171 12.73 9.25 2.62
C VAL A 171 11.36 8.58 2.52
N ILE A 172 10.33 9.35 2.20
CA ILE A 172 9.00 8.84 1.92
C ILE A 172 8.74 8.95 0.43
N CYS A 173 8.53 7.82 -0.22
CA CYS A 173 8.06 7.75 -1.59
C CYS A 173 6.54 7.86 -1.57
N GLU A 174 6.00 9.04 -1.86
CA GLU A 174 4.57 9.30 -1.89
C GLU A 174 4.00 9.14 -3.30
N ALA A 175 2.93 8.36 -3.41
CA ALA A 175 2.13 8.23 -4.61
C ALA A 175 0.74 8.83 -4.36
N ILE A 176 0.37 9.84 -5.15
CA ILE A 176 -1.00 10.35 -5.23
C ILE A 176 -1.70 9.63 -6.38
N VAL A 177 -2.78 8.91 -6.04
CA VAL A 177 -3.51 8.04 -6.94
C VAL A 177 -4.99 8.40 -6.98
#